data_397367764d21003f38059f0891b8ef7b
#
_entry.id   397367764d21003f38059f0891b8ef7b
#
_cell.length_a   1.000
_cell.length_b   1.000
_cell.length_c   1.000
_cell.angle_alpha   90.00
_cell.angle_beta   90.00
_cell.angle_gamma   90.00
#
_symmetry.space_group_name_H-M   'P 1'
#
loop_
_entity.id
_entity.type
_entity.pdbx_description
1 polymer ?
#
loop_
_entity_poly.entity_id
_entity_poly.type
_entity_poly.pdbx_seq_one_letter_code
_entity_poly.pdbx_strand_id
1 'polypeptide(L)'
;MPEGSCGAVGRVSPGLAMVHRGVIERLERAESATVLALVEALVETGCTDPVPTAVPFGGGRLVISGPRRYVNRAVGVTLDELSPDDVAALVRHYGDAGLPAEVQLSSWAPTATIAALGAAGFVPLSCRSMFAVDPRAPVAMDPAVLPADRLLEIEQVGDDVHRAAHAADVMIAEALAAGADRGTSDEFMAADRHAPGTTQLVALLEGQPVGCGSLSVVGTAGARTGWLGAAATLPSARRRGIQTALVRHRLKLAVMAGCDLVGATASVGSVSARVLTRCGFSLVQEQWIVRRPP
;
A
#
# COMPACT_ATOMS: atom_id res chain seq x y z
N MET A 1 4.77 -49.50 -4.56
CA MET A 1 3.97 -48.28 -4.84
C MET A 1 4.01 -47.46 -3.58
N PRO A 2 4.80 -46.37 -3.47
CA PRO A 2 4.73 -45.47 -2.32
C PRO A 2 3.64 -44.42 -2.56
N GLU A 3 2.76 -44.31 -1.58
CA GLU A 3 1.71 -43.28 -1.52
C GLU A 3 2.32 -41.88 -1.39
N GLY A 4 1.98 -41.03 -2.34
CA GLY A 4 2.39 -39.63 -2.33
C GLY A 4 1.68 -38.89 -1.21
N SER A 5 2.45 -38.32 -0.27
CA SER A 5 1.96 -37.42 0.75
C SER A 5 1.46 -36.11 0.08
N CYS A 6 0.16 -35.93 0.15
CA CYS A 6 -0.50 -34.67 -0.22
C CYS A 6 0.02 -33.56 0.68
N GLY A 7 0.61 -32.53 0.07
CA GLY A 7 1.26 -31.43 0.75
C GLY A 7 0.36 -30.70 1.74
N ALA A 8 0.95 -30.26 2.82
CA ALA A 8 0.34 -29.56 3.92
C ALA A 8 -0.44 -28.33 3.43
N VAL A 9 -1.75 -28.36 3.61
CA VAL A 9 -2.64 -27.20 3.56
C VAL A 9 -2.11 -26.21 4.60
N GLY A 10 -1.64 -25.05 4.13
CA GLY A 10 -1.08 -24.00 4.99
C GLY A 10 -2.06 -23.66 6.11
N ARG A 11 -1.58 -23.72 7.36
CA ARG A 11 -2.36 -23.33 8.53
C ARG A 11 -2.73 -21.86 8.38
N VAL A 12 -4.02 -21.58 8.27
CA VAL A 12 -4.55 -20.21 8.39
C VAL A 12 -4.17 -19.72 9.79
N SER A 13 -3.40 -18.63 9.84
CA SER A 13 -3.05 -18.00 11.11
C SER A 13 -4.33 -17.53 11.82
N PRO A 14 -4.45 -17.67 13.17
CA PRO A 14 -5.68 -17.37 13.90
C PRO A 14 -6.04 -15.88 13.99
N GLY A 15 -5.53 -15.04 13.12
CA GLY A 15 -5.63 -13.58 13.21
C GLY A 15 -6.78 -12.89 12.46
N LEU A 16 -7.39 -13.55 11.46
CA LEU A 16 -8.64 -13.09 10.83
C LEU A 16 -9.62 -14.24 10.80
N ALA A 17 -10.72 -14.13 11.51
CA ALA A 17 -11.68 -15.24 11.69
C ALA A 17 -12.34 -15.66 10.37
N MET A 18 -12.52 -14.78 9.41
CA MET A 18 -12.98 -15.06 8.04
C MET A 18 -12.84 -13.81 7.16
N VAL A 19 -12.33 -13.96 5.95
CA VAL A 19 -12.37 -12.89 4.95
C VAL A 19 -13.79 -12.82 4.40
N HIS A 20 -14.44 -11.67 4.55
CA HIS A 20 -15.76 -11.41 4.01
C HIS A 20 -15.79 -10.03 3.33
N ARG A 21 -16.81 -9.77 2.53
CA ARG A 21 -16.92 -8.54 1.73
C ARG A 21 -16.66 -7.27 2.53
N GLY A 22 -17.21 -7.14 3.75
CA GLY A 22 -17.01 -5.95 4.59
C GLY A 22 -15.56 -5.70 5.01
N VAL A 23 -14.73 -6.74 5.17
CA VAL A 23 -13.28 -6.58 5.41
C VAL A 23 -12.61 -6.01 4.16
N ILE A 24 -12.93 -6.55 2.98
CA ILE A 24 -12.38 -6.06 1.71
C ILE A 24 -12.77 -4.60 1.46
N GLU A 25 -14.03 -4.25 1.67
CA GLU A 25 -14.51 -2.87 1.52
C GLU A 25 -13.80 -1.90 2.45
N ARG A 26 -13.56 -2.29 3.71
CA ARG A 26 -12.79 -1.46 4.65
C ARG A 26 -11.36 -1.25 4.20
N LEU A 27 -10.69 -2.29 3.71
CA LEU A 27 -9.31 -2.24 3.22
C LEU A 27 -9.19 -1.39 1.95
N GLU A 28 -10.08 -1.58 0.98
CA GLU A 28 -10.13 -0.77 -0.25
C GLU A 28 -10.40 0.72 0.06
N ARG A 29 -11.30 1.01 1.00
CA ARG A 29 -11.54 2.38 1.46
C ARG A 29 -10.33 2.98 2.16
N ALA A 30 -9.62 2.19 2.99
CA ALA A 30 -8.43 2.66 3.67
C ALA A 30 -7.29 2.95 2.68
N GLU A 31 -7.08 2.08 1.69
CA GLU A 31 -6.12 2.32 0.63
C GLU A 31 -6.49 3.57 -0.18
N SER A 32 -7.75 3.69 -0.62
CA SER A 32 -8.23 4.85 -1.37
C SER A 32 -8.10 6.15 -0.58
N ALA A 33 -8.43 6.14 0.71
CA ALA A 33 -8.30 7.31 1.57
C ALA A 33 -6.82 7.71 1.77
N THR A 34 -5.91 6.74 1.88
CA THR A 34 -4.46 7.01 1.94
C THR A 34 -3.97 7.64 0.64
N VAL A 35 -4.46 7.17 -0.51
CA VAL A 35 -4.14 7.79 -1.82
C VAL A 35 -4.68 9.22 -1.90
N LEU A 36 -5.90 9.47 -1.41
CA LEU A 36 -6.47 10.83 -1.37
C LEU A 36 -5.63 11.76 -0.51
N ALA A 37 -5.31 11.34 0.71
CA ALA A 37 -4.47 12.12 1.63
C ALA A 37 -3.09 12.44 1.00
N LEU A 38 -2.52 11.51 0.25
CA LEU A 38 -1.29 11.74 -0.50
C LEU A 38 -1.47 12.78 -1.63
N VAL A 39 -2.58 12.72 -2.37
CA VAL A 39 -2.88 13.71 -3.44
C VAL A 39 -3.05 15.11 -2.86
N GLU A 40 -3.79 15.24 -1.75
CA GLU A 40 -3.95 16.50 -1.02
C GLU A 40 -2.58 17.05 -0.58
N ALA A 41 -1.77 16.21 0.04
CA ALA A 41 -0.42 16.59 0.47
C ALA A 41 0.53 16.95 -0.69
N LEU A 42 0.41 16.30 -1.85
CA LEU A 42 1.16 16.70 -3.06
C LEU A 42 0.83 18.14 -3.48
N VAL A 43 -0.44 18.54 -3.42
CA VAL A 43 -0.85 19.92 -3.71
C VAL A 43 -0.30 20.87 -2.65
N GLU A 44 -0.43 20.54 -1.37
CA GLU A 44 0.04 21.36 -0.26
C GLU A 44 1.57 21.55 -0.26
N THR A 45 2.32 20.54 -0.69
CA THR A 45 3.79 20.60 -0.81
C THR A 45 4.29 21.26 -2.10
N GLY A 46 3.38 21.79 -2.92
CA GLY A 46 3.73 22.65 -4.05
C GLY A 46 3.78 21.94 -5.41
N CYS A 47 3.23 20.73 -5.55
CA CYS A 47 3.09 20.09 -6.85
C CYS A 47 1.98 20.76 -7.66
N THR A 48 2.37 21.62 -8.64
CA THR A 48 1.43 22.47 -9.38
C THR A 48 1.40 22.21 -10.88
N ASP A 49 2.31 21.39 -11.43
CA ASP A 49 2.39 21.13 -12.88
C ASP A 49 2.53 19.63 -13.20
N PRO A 50 1.44 18.99 -13.59
CA PRO A 50 0.05 19.41 -13.42
C PRO A 50 -0.38 19.34 -11.94
N VAL A 51 -1.41 20.11 -11.58
CA VAL A 51 -2.01 20.04 -10.25
C VAL A 51 -2.60 18.65 -10.04
N PRO A 52 -2.19 17.91 -8.99
CA PRO A 52 -2.79 16.62 -8.68
C PRO A 52 -4.29 16.73 -8.38
N THR A 53 -5.07 15.78 -8.87
CA THR A 53 -6.53 15.74 -8.70
C THR A 53 -7.02 14.36 -8.30
N ALA A 54 -8.14 14.31 -7.57
CA ALA A 54 -8.83 13.08 -7.23
C ALA A 54 -10.34 13.33 -7.27
N VAL A 55 -11.00 13.03 -8.38
CA VAL A 55 -12.44 13.28 -8.56
C VAL A 55 -13.28 12.08 -8.12
N PRO A 56 -14.44 12.29 -7.46
CA PRO A 56 -15.36 11.22 -7.11
C PRO A 56 -15.82 10.45 -8.34
N PHE A 57 -15.89 9.13 -8.24
CA PHE A 57 -16.38 8.26 -9.29
C PHE A 57 -16.88 6.94 -8.71
N GLY A 58 -18.18 6.66 -8.81
CA GLY A 58 -18.79 5.55 -8.09
C GLY A 58 -18.45 5.58 -6.59
N GLY A 59 -18.10 4.43 -6.02
CA GLY A 59 -17.65 4.31 -4.63
C GLY A 59 -16.20 4.75 -4.37
N GLY A 60 -15.45 5.12 -5.41
CA GLY A 60 -14.02 5.43 -5.35
C GLY A 60 -13.65 6.79 -5.94
N ARG A 61 -12.46 6.84 -6.56
CA ARG A 61 -11.90 8.08 -7.14
C ARG A 61 -11.15 7.81 -8.43
N LEU A 62 -11.20 8.77 -9.37
CA LEU A 62 -10.25 8.87 -10.48
C LEU A 62 -9.12 9.80 -10.04
N VAL A 63 -7.91 9.27 -9.96
CA VAL A 63 -6.74 9.97 -9.44
C VAL A 63 -5.77 10.27 -10.57
N ILE A 64 -5.38 11.55 -10.68
CA ILE A 64 -4.33 12.03 -11.56
C ILE A 64 -3.34 12.83 -10.70
N SER A 65 -2.17 12.27 -10.44
CA SER A 65 -1.09 12.97 -9.74
C SER A 65 -0.09 13.64 -10.69
N GLY A 66 -0.12 13.29 -11.96
CA GLY A 66 0.73 13.84 -13.00
C GLY A 66 1.64 12.79 -13.66
N PRO A 67 2.26 13.12 -14.81
CA PRO A 67 3.13 12.21 -15.55
C PRO A 67 4.26 11.68 -14.67
N ARG A 68 4.52 10.37 -14.74
CA ARG A 68 5.58 9.66 -13.97
C ARG A 68 5.42 9.66 -12.46
N ARG A 69 4.39 10.31 -11.88
CA ARG A 69 4.08 10.23 -10.46
C ARG A 69 3.37 8.92 -10.12
N TYR A 70 3.43 8.56 -8.84
CA TYR A 70 3.10 7.22 -8.34
C TYR A 70 1.66 6.78 -8.59
N VAL A 71 0.67 7.69 -8.55
CA VAL A 71 -0.75 7.32 -8.65
C VAL A 71 -1.44 8.06 -9.78
N ASN A 72 -1.66 7.36 -10.89
CA ASN A 72 -2.50 7.81 -12.00
C ASN A 72 -3.46 6.68 -12.35
N ARG A 73 -4.45 6.43 -11.51
CA ARG A 73 -5.41 5.34 -11.72
C ARG A 73 -6.70 5.53 -10.92
N ALA A 74 -7.75 4.85 -11.36
CA ALA A 74 -8.98 4.72 -10.60
C ALA A 74 -8.78 3.77 -9.41
N VAL A 75 -9.14 4.21 -8.20
CA VAL A 75 -8.99 3.47 -6.95
C VAL A 75 -10.34 3.33 -6.24
N GLY A 76 -10.62 2.14 -5.68
CA GLY A 76 -11.84 1.86 -4.93
C GLY A 76 -13.13 1.86 -5.77
N VAL A 77 -13.04 1.87 -7.10
CA VAL A 77 -14.21 1.96 -8.00
C VAL A 77 -14.79 0.59 -8.36
N THR A 78 -14.07 -0.51 -8.16
CA THR A 78 -14.44 -1.81 -8.72
C THR A 78 -15.16 -2.74 -7.76
N LEU A 79 -15.48 -2.30 -6.55
CA LEU A 79 -16.36 -3.04 -5.64
C LEU A 79 -17.84 -2.85 -5.99
N ASP A 80 -18.16 -1.79 -6.72
CA ASP A 80 -19.49 -1.52 -7.28
C ASP A 80 -19.55 -1.96 -8.74
N GLU A 81 -20.76 -2.06 -9.28
CA GLU A 81 -20.96 -2.35 -10.69
C GLU A 81 -20.67 -1.11 -11.53
N LEU A 82 -19.77 -1.25 -12.51
CA LEU A 82 -19.48 -0.24 -13.52
C LEU A 82 -20.19 -0.60 -14.82
N SER A 83 -21.01 0.32 -15.30
CA SER A 83 -21.65 0.21 -16.61
C SER A 83 -20.63 0.49 -17.75
N PRO A 84 -20.92 0.12 -18.99
CA PRO A 84 -20.10 0.51 -20.15
C PRO A 84 -19.93 2.03 -20.29
N ASP A 85 -20.95 2.83 -19.91
CA ASP A 85 -20.88 4.29 -19.94
C ASP A 85 -19.95 4.85 -18.87
N ASP A 86 -19.93 4.25 -17.66
CA ASP A 86 -18.97 4.58 -16.61
C ASP A 86 -17.54 4.31 -17.09
N VAL A 87 -17.29 3.14 -17.67
CA VAL A 87 -15.98 2.80 -18.22
C VAL A 87 -15.57 3.78 -19.31
N ALA A 88 -16.48 4.17 -20.20
CA ALA A 88 -16.22 5.17 -21.24
C ALA A 88 -15.90 6.56 -20.62
N ALA A 89 -16.62 6.97 -19.57
CA ALA A 89 -16.37 8.22 -18.86
C ALA A 89 -14.97 8.21 -18.20
N LEU A 90 -14.62 7.11 -17.54
CA LEU A 90 -13.29 6.89 -16.95
C LEU A 90 -12.17 7.01 -18.01
N VAL A 91 -12.34 6.37 -19.16
CA VAL A 91 -11.37 6.42 -20.27
C VAL A 91 -11.20 7.86 -20.77
N ARG A 92 -12.30 8.59 -20.97
CA ARG A 92 -12.22 10.01 -21.36
C ARG A 92 -11.46 10.86 -20.35
N HIS A 93 -11.76 10.69 -19.05
CA HIS A 93 -11.12 11.46 -17.99
C HIS A 93 -9.58 11.36 -18.03
N TYR A 94 -9.04 10.15 -18.18
CA TYR A 94 -7.58 9.97 -18.31
C TYR A 94 -7.05 10.42 -19.68
N GLY A 95 -7.81 10.21 -20.73
CA GLY A 95 -7.46 10.66 -22.09
C GLY A 95 -7.33 12.17 -22.20
N ASP A 96 -8.23 12.92 -21.56
CA ASP A 96 -8.21 14.39 -21.51
C ASP A 96 -6.96 14.92 -20.78
N ALA A 97 -6.41 14.13 -19.88
CA ALA A 97 -5.14 14.42 -19.19
C ALA A 97 -3.90 13.89 -19.92
N GLY A 98 -4.05 13.29 -21.09
CA GLY A 98 -2.95 12.67 -21.85
C GLY A 98 -2.34 11.44 -21.18
N LEU A 99 -3.10 10.76 -20.31
CA LEU A 99 -2.65 9.61 -19.54
C LEU A 99 -3.38 8.33 -19.99
N PRO A 100 -2.73 7.15 -19.89
CA PRO A 100 -3.43 5.89 -20.08
C PRO A 100 -4.43 5.68 -18.95
N ALA A 101 -5.61 5.15 -19.28
CA ALA A 101 -6.59 4.78 -18.27
C ALA A 101 -6.13 3.52 -17.53
N GLU A 102 -5.93 3.64 -16.24
CA GLU A 102 -5.62 2.54 -15.34
C GLU A 102 -6.69 2.38 -14.26
N VAL A 103 -6.99 1.14 -13.92
CA VAL A 103 -7.98 0.78 -12.90
C VAL A 103 -7.38 -0.24 -11.94
N GLN A 104 -7.55 0.03 -10.64
CA GLN A 104 -7.29 -0.96 -9.61
C GLN A 104 -8.51 -1.88 -9.51
N LEU A 105 -8.36 -3.09 -10.05
CA LEU A 105 -9.41 -4.10 -10.13
C LEU A 105 -9.31 -5.06 -8.94
N SER A 106 -10.32 -5.05 -8.09
CA SER A 106 -10.47 -6.02 -7.01
C SER A 106 -10.81 -7.41 -7.53
N SER A 107 -10.31 -8.48 -6.92
CA SER A 107 -10.78 -9.83 -7.19
C SER A 107 -12.24 -10.07 -6.72
N TRP A 108 -12.81 -9.12 -5.98
CA TRP A 108 -14.21 -9.11 -5.54
C TRP A 108 -15.11 -8.25 -6.42
N ALA A 109 -14.58 -7.76 -7.56
CA ALA A 109 -15.36 -6.97 -8.50
C ALA A 109 -16.54 -7.77 -9.08
N PRO A 110 -17.70 -7.14 -9.31
CA PRO A 110 -18.80 -7.76 -10.02
C PRO A 110 -18.39 -8.26 -11.41
N THR A 111 -18.92 -9.39 -11.84
CA THR A 111 -18.63 -9.95 -13.16
C THR A 111 -18.97 -8.96 -14.30
N ALA A 112 -20.03 -8.17 -14.13
CA ALA A 112 -20.41 -7.12 -15.07
C ALA A 112 -19.32 -6.04 -15.21
N THR A 113 -18.70 -5.61 -14.10
CA THR A 113 -17.56 -4.68 -14.10
C THR A 113 -16.34 -5.26 -14.87
N ILE A 114 -16.01 -6.53 -14.60
CA ILE A 114 -14.91 -7.22 -15.31
C ILE A 114 -15.20 -7.29 -16.81
N ALA A 115 -16.43 -7.65 -17.19
CA ALA A 115 -16.85 -7.72 -18.58
C ALA A 115 -16.81 -6.35 -19.25
N ALA A 116 -17.30 -5.28 -18.60
CA ALA A 116 -17.29 -3.92 -19.14
C ALA A 116 -15.85 -3.40 -19.39
N LEU A 117 -14.94 -3.62 -18.44
CA LEU A 117 -13.51 -3.28 -18.60
C LEU A 117 -12.87 -4.09 -19.73
N GLY A 118 -13.13 -5.39 -19.81
CA GLY A 118 -12.64 -6.25 -20.90
C GLY A 118 -13.14 -5.81 -22.28
N ALA A 119 -14.44 -5.50 -22.41
CA ALA A 119 -15.05 -4.99 -23.64
C ALA A 119 -14.45 -3.64 -24.07
N ALA A 120 -14.05 -2.80 -23.12
CA ALA A 120 -13.37 -1.53 -23.36
C ALA A 120 -11.86 -1.68 -23.66
N GLY A 121 -11.32 -2.90 -23.74
CA GLY A 121 -9.94 -3.19 -24.10
C GLY A 121 -8.94 -3.07 -22.96
N PHE A 122 -9.37 -3.10 -21.70
CA PHE A 122 -8.44 -3.16 -20.57
C PHE A 122 -7.76 -4.53 -20.49
N VAL A 123 -6.44 -4.50 -20.28
CA VAL A 123 -5.61 -5.71 -20.11
C VAL A 123 -4.85 -5.65 -18.77
N PRO A 124 -4.53 -6.80 -18.17
CA PRO A 124 -3.72 -6.83 -16.96
C PRO A 124 -2.32 -6.25 -17.19
N LEU A 125 -1.90 -5.34 -16.32
CA LEU A 125 -0.56 -4.76 -16.31
C LEU A 125 0.29 -5.37 -15.18
N SER A 126 -0.26 -5.49 -13.97
CA SER A 126 0.41 -6.08 -12.82
C SER A 126 -0.62 -6.63 -11.83
N CYS A 127 -0.15 -7.51 -10.95
CA CYS A 127 -0.93 -8.06 -9.85
C CYS A 127 -0.21 -7.83 -8.53
N ARG A 128 -0.97 -7.52 -7.50
CA ARG A 128 -0.47 -7.38 -6.13
C ARG A 128 -1.40 -8.08 -5.16
N SER A 129 -0.82 -8.62 -4.11
CA SER A 129 -1.54 -9.27 -3.02
C SER A 129 -1.89 -8.24 -1.95
N MET A 130 -3.14 -8.21 -1.51
CA MET A 130 -3.59 -7.44 -0.35
C MET A 130 -3.60 -8.35 0.88
N PHE A 131 -2.99 -7.86 1.94
CA PHE A 131 -2.83 -8.56 3.21
C PHE A 131 -3.56 -7.80 4.31
N ALA A 132 -4.05 -8.53 5.31
CA ALA A 132 -4.66 -7.93 6.50
C ALA A 132 -4.35 -8.70 7.78
N VAL A 133 -4.42 -7.97 8.90
CA VAL A 133 -4.28 -8.53 10.25
C VAL A 133 -5.14 -7.74 11.24
N ASP A 134 -5.67 -8.41 12.27
CA ASP A 134 -6.08 -7.73 13.50
C ASP A 134 -4.79 -7.44 14.30
N PRO A 135 -4.41 -6.17 14.49
CA PRO A 135 -3.14 -5.83 15.14
C PRO A 135 -3.11 -6.18 16.63
N ARG A 136 -4.28 -6.51 17.22
CA ARG A 136 -4.43 -6.92 18.64
C ARG A 136 -4.31 -8.43 18.79
N ALA A 137 -4.42 -9.19 17.71
CA ALA A 137 -4.28 -10.64 17.76
C ALA A 137 -2.85 -11.03 18.17
N PRO A 138 -2.71 -12.06 19.03
CA PRO A 138 -1.39 -12.53 19.39
C PRO A 138 -0.69 -13.09 18.14
N VAL A 139 0.33 -12.39 17.67
CA VAL A 139 1.19 -12.91 16.61
C VAL A 139 2.14 -13.92 17.25
N ALA A 140 2.10 -15.17 16.79
CA ALA A 140 3.10 -16.16 17.18
C ALA A 140 4.48 -15.62 16.79
N MET A 141 5.24 -15.18 17.79
CA MET A 141 6.56 -14.61 17.58
C MET A 141 7.54 -15.74 17.32
N ASP A 142 8.09 -15.82 16.10
CA ASP A 142 9.32 -16.57 15.88
C ASP A 142 10.47 -15.78 16.50
N PRO A 143 11.06 -16.22 17.62
CA PRO A 143 12.16 -15.51 18.27
C PRO A 143 13.40 -15.40 17.38
N ALA A 144 13.56 -16.26 16.37
CA ALA A 144 14.64 -16.19 15.40
C ALA A 144 14.57 -15.00 14.42
N VAL A 145 13.43 -14.26 14.42
CA VAL A 145 13.19 -13.10 13.54
C VAL A 145 13.37 -11.76 14.25
N LEU A 146 13.78 -11.75 15.51
CA LEU A 146 14.22 -10.50 16.15
C LEU A 146 15.54 -10.08 15.53
N PRO A 147 15.73 -8.80 15.16
CA PRO A 147 17.05 -8.32 14.81
C PRO A 147 17.96 -8.62 16.00
N ALA A 148 19.01 -9.38 15.76
CA ALA A 148 20.05 -9.64 16.76
C ALA A 148 20.79 -8.33 17.14
N ASP A 149 20.59 -7.27 16.38
CA ASP A 149 21.21 -5.97 16.57
C ASP A 149 20.45 -5.16 17.63
N ARG A 150 21.05 -5.08 18.81
CA ARG A 150 20.63 -4.21 19.91
C ARG A 150 20.71 -2.71 19.58
N LEU A 151 21.21 -2.36 18.41
CA LEU A 151 21.47 -1.00 17.93
C LEU A 151 20.47 -0.55 16.84
N LEU A 152 19.39 -1.31 16.61
CA LEU A 152 18.33 -0.91 15.70
C LEU A 152 17.30 -0.05 16.43
N GLU A 153 17.23 1.21 16.04
CA GLU A 153 16.27 2.19 16.53
C GLU A 153 15.21 2.46 15.46
N ILE A 154 13.95 2.64 15.87
CA ILE A 154 12.86 3.03 14.97
C ILE A 154 12.24 4.29 15.52
N GLU A 155 12.31 5.36 14.75
CA GLU A 155 11.86 6.69 15.13
C GLU A 155 10.72 7.17 14.24
N GLN A 156 9.78 7.93 14.84
CA GLN A 156 8.80 8.69 14.07
C GLN A 156 9.48 9.93 13.51
N VAL A 157 9.21 10.21 12.23
CA VAL A 157 9.80 11.36 11.53
C VAL A 157 9.22 12.66 12.09
N GLY A 158 7.89 12.78 12.19
CA GLY A 158 7.22 13.99 12.66
C GLY A 158 7.70 15.24 11.89
N ASP A 159 7.99 16.32 12.62
CA ASP A 159 8.50 17.59 12.05
C ASP A 159 10.04 17.63 11.96
N ASP A 160 10.73 16.55 12.36
CA ASP A 160 12.19 16.51 12.31
C ASP A 160 12.70 16.37 10.87
N VAL A 161 13.32 17.45 10.37
CA VAL A 161 13.81 17.54 9.00
C VAL A 161 14.96 16.56 8.71
N HIS A 162 15.78 16.20 9.71
CA HIS A 162 16.86 15.24 9.53
C HIS A 162 16.32 13.83 9.40
N ARG A 163 15.35 13.45 10.23
CA ARG A 163 14.65 12.16 10.12
C ARG A 163 13.91 12.06 8.79
N ALA A 164 13.28 13.15 8.34
CA ALA A 164 12.61 13.20 7.04
C ALA A 164 13.60 12.97 5.89
N ALA A 165 14.76 13.64 5.91
CA ALA A 165 15.82 13.42 4.94
C ALA A 165 16.32 11.97 4.95
N HIS A 166 16.56 11.38 6.12
CA HIS A 166 16.96 9.99 6.27
C HIS A 166 15.92 9.01 5.68
N ALA A 167 14.63 9.22 5.95
CA ALA A 167 13.56 8.39 5.40
C ALA A 167 13.48 8.51 3.88
N ALA A 168 13.61 9.74 3.35
CA ALA A 168 13.64 10.03 1.92
C ALA A 168 14.83 9.37 1.24
N ASP A 169 16.04 9.50 1.79
CA ASP A 169 17.26 8.90 1.22
C ASP A 169 17.13 7.38 1.07
N VAL A 170 16.55 6.68 2.06
CA VAL A 170 16.30 5.23 1.99
C VAL A 170 15.32 4.89 0.87
N MET A 171 14.19 5.61 0.79
CA MET A 171 13.17 5.37 -0.24
C MET A 171 13.70 5.68 -1.63
N ILE A 172 14.40 6.80 -1.80
CA ILE A 172 14.97 7.21 -3.08
C ILE A 172 16.01 6.21 -3.56
N ALA A 173 16.89 5.74 -2.68
CA ALA A 173 17.88 4.72 -3.03
C ALA A 173 17.22 3.44 -3.55
N GLU A 174 16.13 3.01 -2.93
CA GLU A 174 15.37 1.82 -3.36
C GLU A 174 14.61 2.11 -4.67
N ALA A 175 13.99 3.27 -4.80
CA ALA A 175 13.24 3.67 -5.99
C ALA A 175 14.14 3.81 -7.22
N LEU A 176 15.32 4.42 -7.08
CA LEU A 176 16.34 4.53 -8.14
C LEU A 176 16.86 3.15 -8.56
N ALA A 177 17.07 2.24 -7.62
CA ALA A 177 17.45 0.86 -7.94
C ALA A 177 16.37 0.11 -8.74
N ALA A 178 15.10 0.53 -8.61
CA ALA A 178 13.97 0.04 -9.39
C ALA A 178 13.71 0.84 -10.69
N GLY A 179 14.55 1.82 -11.01
CA GLY A 179 14.43 2.63 -12.22
C GLY A 179 13.47 3.83 -12.12
N ALA A 180 13.08 4.23 -10.91
CA ALA A 180 12.24 5.41 -10.71
C ALA A 180 13.04 6.72 -10.85
N ASP A 181 12.31 7.81 -11.04
CA ASP A 181 12.86 9.16 -11.07
C ASP A 181 13.08 9.72 -9.66
N ARG A 182 14.22 10.43 -9.43
CA ARG A 182 14.56 10.98 -8.13
C ARG A 182 13.56 12.07 -7.70
N GLY A 183 13.24 12.99 -8.58
CA GLY A 183 12.37 14.13 -8.25
C GLY A 183 10.97 13.68 -7.83
N THR A 184 10.39 12.75 -8.56
CA THR A 184 9.07 12.19 -8.20
C THR A 184 9.11 11.36 -6.90
N SER A 185 10.25 10.76 -6.57
CA SER A 185 10.45 10.06 -5.30
C SER A 185 10.57 11.02 -4.13
N ASP A 186 11.28 12.14 -4.31
CA ASP A 186 11.37 13.22 -3.31
C ASP A 186 9.99 13.84 -3.04
N GLU A 187 9.23 14.18 -4.09
CA GLU A 187 7.85 14.68 -3.99
C GLU A 187 6.94 13.70 -3.21
N PHE A 188 7.02 12.41 -3.55
CA PHE A 188 6.25 11.38 -2.85
C PHE A 188 6.58 11.32 -1.36
N MET A 189 7.85 11.32 -0.98
CA MET A 189 8.25 11.23 0.43
C MET A 189 7.88 12.49 1.22
N ALA A 190 7.98 13.66 0.60
CA ALA A 190 7.52 14.91 1.20
C ALA A 190 5.99 14.87 1.42
N ALA A 191 5.22 14.47 0.42
CA ALA A 191 3.78 14.35 0.52
C ALA A 191 3.35 13.27 1.53
N ASP A 192 3.97 12.08 1.53
CA ASP A 192 3.67 11.00 2.48
C ASP A 192 3.86 11.47 3.94
N ARG A 193 4.87 12.30 4.21
CA ARG A 193 5.11 12.88 5.54
C ARG A 193 4.00 13.84 5.98
N HIS A 194 3.45 14.62 5.05
CA HIS A 194 2.41 15.63 5.32
C HIS A 194 0.99 15.11 5.14
N ALA A 195 0.83 13.88 4.60
CA ALA A 195 -0.48 13.30 4.36
C ALA A 195 -1.27 13.14 5.67
N PRO A 196 -2.50 13.66 5.75
CA PRO A 196 -3.33 13.57 6.95
C PRO A 196 -3.48 12.13 7.47
N GLY A 197 -3.32 11.97 8.79
CA GLY A 197 -3.42 10.66 9.43
C GLY A 197 -2.24 9.72 9.19
N THR A 198 -1.18 10.17 8.53
CA THR A 198 0.02 9.38 8.23
C THR A 198 1.13 9.65 9.23
N THR A 199 1.75 8.58 9.72
CA THR A 199 2.98 8.61 10.53
C THR A 199 4.09 7.96 9.73
N GLN A 200 5.08 8.74 9.35
CA GLN A 200 6.28 8.26 8.66
C GLN A 200 7.35 7.85 9.68
N LEU A 201 8.08 6.79 9.39
CA LEU A 201 9.08 6.16 10.26
C LEU A 201 10.40 5.99 9.54
N VAL A 202 11.49 6.13 10.28
CA VAL A 202 12.84 5.79 9.86
C VAL A 202 13.44 4.75 10.81
N ALA A 203 14.14 3.77 10.27
CA ALA A 203 14.92 2.81 11.02
C ALA A 203 16.41 3.15 10.91
N LEU A 204 17.04 3.33 12.05
CA LEU A 204 18.46 3.63 12.18
C LEU A 204 19.19 2.41 12.74
N LEU A 205 20.30 2.05 12.13
CA LEU A 205 21.20 1.03 12.62
C LEU A 205 22.55 1.68 12.90
N GLU A 206 22.96 1.67 14.17
CA GLU A 206 24.16 2.40 14.61
C GLU A 206 24.12 3.89 14.20
N GLY A 207 22.92 4.50 14.30
CA GLY A 207 22.68 5.90 13.92
C GLY A 207 22.60 6.15 12.40
N GLN A 208 22.75 5.11 11.55
CA GLN A 208 22.68 5.26 10.09
C GLN A 208 21.30 4.85 9.57
N PRO A 209 20.69 5.63 8.65
CA PRO A 209 19.38 5.29 8.08
C PRO A 209 19.50 4.05 7.19
N VAL A 210 18.68 3.04 7.49
CA VAL A 210 18.71 1.75 6.79
C VAL A 210 17.35 1.28 6.29
N GLY A 211 16.27 1.87 6.81
CA GLY A 211 14.91 1.50 6.44
C GLY A 211 13.92 2.63 6.68
N CYS A 212 12.81 2.61 5.97
CA CYS A 212 11.68 3.50 6.22
C CYS A 212 10.34 2.78 6.05
N GLY A 213 9.26 3.44 6.44
CA GLY A 213 7.89 2.99 6.23
C GLY A 213 6.90 3.97 6.81
N SER A 214 5.63 3.91 6.36
CA SER A 214 4.56 4.72 6.93
C SER A 214 3.39 3.88 7.42
N LEU A 215 2.61 4.48 8.33
CA LEU A 215 1.31 4.01 8.80
C LEU A 215 0.32 5.15 8.61
N SER A 216 -0.71 4.93 7.80
CA SER A 216 -1.86 5.82 7.72
C SER A 216 -3.02 5.25 8.53
N VAL A 217 -3.70 6.07 9.31
CA VAL A 217 -4.87 5.68 10.11
C VAL A 217 -6.12 6.32 9.52
N VAL A 218 -7.05 5.50 9.07
CA VAL A 218 -8.26 5.89 8.36
C VAL A 218 -9.50 5.45 9.12
N GLY A 219 -10.56 6.24 9.06
CA GLY A 219 -11.85 5.94 9.70
C GLY A 219 -12.03 6.65 11.04
N THR A 220 -13.14 6.35 11.70
CA THR A 220 -13.57 6.97 12.95
C THR A 220 -13.35 6.05 14.16
N ALA A 221 -13.47 6.58 15.35
CA ALA A 221 -13.36 5.80 16.57
C ALA A 221 -14.31 4.58 16.55
N GLY A 222 -13.77 3.40 16.87
CA GLY A 222 -14.48 2.12 16.84
C GLY A 222 -14.45 1.38 15.49
N ALA A 223 -13.96 2.03 14.41
CA ALA A 223 -13.84 1.41 13.08
C ALA A 223 -12.59 1.93 12.34
N ARG A 224 -11.46 2.09 13.04
CA ARG A 224 -10.21 2.55 12.45
C ARG A 224 -9.48 1.43 11.75
N THR A 225 -8.99 1.73 10.55
CA THR A 225 -8.14 0.82 9.77
C THR A 225 -6.77 1.46 9.58
N GLY A 226 -5.72 0.73 9.93
CA GLY A 226 -4.34 1.11 9.61
C GLY A 226 -3.97 0.66 8.20
N TRP A 227 -3.21 1.48 7.47
CA TRP A 227 -2.66 1.14 6.17
C TRP A 227 -1.14 1.30 6.17
N LEU A 228 -0.41 0.22 5.85
CA LEU A 228 1.05 0.26 5.82
C LEU A 228 1.53 0.63 4.41
N GLY A 229 2.31 1.71 4.31
CA GLY A 229 2.85 2.24 3.07
C GLY A 229 4.33 2.59 3.14
N ALA A 230 4.85 3.19 2.08
CA ALA A 230 6.16 3.80 1.92
C ALA A 230 7.33 2.98 2.50
N ALA A 231 7.34 1.65 2.30
CA ALA A 231 8.28 0.75 2.94
C ALA A 231 9.49 0.44 2.05
N ALA A 232 10.70 0.77 2.54
CA ALA A 232 11.96 0.46 1.88
C ALA A 232 13.03 -0.01 2.88
N THR A 233 14.06 -0.72 2.38
CA THR A 233 15.27 -1.08 3.13
C THR A 233 16.46 -1.08 2.20
N LEU A 234 17.51 -0.35 2.57
CA LEU A 234 18.72 -0.27 1.79
C LEU A 234 19.26 -1.68 1.44
N PRO A 235 19.74 -1.90 0.20
CA PRO A 235 20.27 -3.21 -0.21
C PRO A 235 21.33 -3.78 0.74
N SER A 236 22.24 -2.92 1.24
CA SER A 236 23.32 -3.27 2.20
C SER A 236 22.79 -3.74 3.56
N ALA A 237 21.55 -3.35 3.92
CA ALA A 237 20.95 -3.66 5.22
C ALA A 237 19.84 -4.74 5.14
N ARG A 238 19.61 -5.34 3.97
CA ARG A 238 18.64 -6.42 3.81
C ARG A 238 19.02 -7.67 4.59
N ARG A 239 18.03 -8.53 4.84
CA ARG A 239 18.17 -9.81 5.60
C ARG A 239 18.55 -9.66 7.07
N ARG A 240 18.56 -8.44 7.62
CA ARG A 240 18.83 -8.12 9.03
C ARG A 240 17.56 -7.91 9.86
N GLY A 241 16.37 -8.27 9.38
CA GLY A 241 15.11 -8.17 10.11
C GLY A 241 14.49 -6.76 10.16
N ILE A 242 15.08 -5.75 9.52
CA ILE A 242 14.67 -4.34 9.60
C ILE A 242 13.20 -4.14 9.21
N GLN A 243 12.75 -4.70 8.06
CA GLN A 243 11.35 -4.60 7.66
C GLN A 243 10.39 -5.30 8.64
N THR A 244 10.81 -6.43 9.21
CA THR A 244 10.03 -7.11 10.24
C THR A 244 9.86 -6.23 11.48
N ALA A 245 10.94 -5.55 11.92
CA ALA A 245 10.90 -4.61 13.03
C ALA A 245 10.00 -3.40 12.73
N LEU A 246 10.11 -2.81 11.52
CA LEU A 246 9.26 -1.70 11.05
C LEU A 246 7.78 -2.10 10.99
N VAL A 247 7.44 -3.30 10.48
CA VAL A 247 6.05 -3.78 10.46
C VAL A 247 5.52 -3.92 11.89
N ARG A 248 6.27 -4.56 12.79
CA ARG A 248 5.87 -4.73 14.19
C ARG A 248 5.70 -3.40 14.92
N HIS A 249 6.59 -2.44 14.68
CA HIS A 249 6.47 -1.10 15.27
C HIS A 249 5.19 -0.41 14.79
N ARG A 250 4.89 -0.46 13.49
CA ARG A 250 3.64 0.10 12.91
C ARG A 250 2.39 -0.59 13.44
N LEU A 251 2.41 -1.91 13.68
CA LEU A 251 1.30 -2.61 14.33
C LEU A 251 1.07 -2.11 15.76
N LYS A 252 2.12 -1.86 16.54
CA LYS A 252 1.99 -1.25 17.87
C LYS A 252 1.35 0.14 17.81
N LEU A 253 1.80 0.99 16.88
CA LEU A 253 1.21 2.31 16.66
C LEU A 253 -0.27 2.21 16.23
N ALA A 254 -0.61 1.25 15.36
CA ALA A 254 -1.99 1.02 14.96
C ALA A 254 -2.89 0.62 16.13
N VAL A 255 -2.40 -0.25 17.04
CA VAL A 255 -3.12 -0.59 18.30
C VAL A 255 -3.33 0.65 19.15
N MET A 256 -2.27 1.45 19.37
CA MET A 256 -2.36 2.69 20.15
C MET A 256 -3.32 3.71 19.54
N ALA A 257 -3.41 3.75 18.20
CA ALA A 257 -4.36 4.56 17.47
C ALA A 257 -5.80 3.99 17.48
N GLY A 258 -6.03 2.81 18.08
CA GLY A 258 -7.34 2.17 18.16
C GLY A 258 -7.78 1.46 16.89
N CYS A 259 -6.84 1.05 16.02
CA CYS A 259 -7.16 0.24 14.87
C CYS A 259 -7.53 -1.19 15.29
N ASP A 260 -8.55 -1.75 14.65
CA ASP A 260 -8.97 -3.15 14.76
C ASP A 260 -8.66 -3.96 13.49
N LEU A 261 -8.18 -3.28 12.46
CA LEU A 261 -7.77 -3.87 11.19
C LEU A 261 -6.56 -3.11 10.66
N VAL A 262 -5.56 -3.84 10.15
CA VAL A 262 -4.41 -3.24 9.44
C VAL A 262 -4.24 -3.94 8.11
N GLY A 263 -4.12 -3.15 7.03
CA GLY A 263 -3.91 -3.61 5.67
C GLY A 263 -2.56 -3.18 5.09
N ALA A 264 -2.13 -3.93 4.08
CA ALA A 264 -0.97 -3.61 3.25
C ALA A 264 -1.09 -4.31 1.89
N THR A 265 -0.46 -3.75 0.86
CA THR A 265 -0.26 -4.46 -0.41
C THR A 265 1.22 -4.77 -0.65
N ALA A 266 1.47 -5.85 -1.38
CA ALA A 266 2.79 -6.23 -1.84
C ALA A 266 2.69 -6.95 -3.19
N SER A 267 3.73 -6.85 -4.02
CA SER A 267 3.79 -7.64 -5.26
C SER A 267 3.73 -9.13 -4.95
N VAL A 268 3.02 -9.88 -5.78
CA VAL A 268 2.86 -11.34 -5.63
C VAL A 268 4.23 -12.02 -5.50
N GLY A 269 4.38 -12.88 -4.48
CA GLY A 269 5.60 -13.65 -4.24
C GLY A 269 6.82 -12.83 -3.79
N SER A 270 6.68 -11.52 -3.55
CA SER A 270 7.78 -10.63 -3.17
C SER A 270 8.36 -10.93 -1.77
N VAL A 271 9.50 -10.33 -1.47
CA VAL A 271 10.07 -10.35 -0.11
C VAL A 271 9.12 -9.68 0.88
N SER A 272 8.48 -8.57 0.47
CA SER A 272 7.51 -7.83 1.30
C SER A 272 6.31 -8.72 1.65
N ALA A 273 5.74 -9.46 0.70
CA ALA A 273 4.66 -10.42 0.96
C ALA A 273 5.07 -11.45 2.03
N ARG A 274 6.26 -12.03 1.92
CA ARG A 274 6.80 -12.98 2.92
C ARG A 274 7.02 -12.34 4.31
N VAL A 275 7.44 -11.07 4.36
CA VAL A 275 7.59 -10.34 5.64
C VAL A 275 6.23 -10.13 6.28
N LEU A 276 5.22 -9.67 5.52
CA LEU A 276 3.86 -9.49 6.04
C LEU A 276 3.30 -10.80 6.61
N THR A 277 3.39 -11.92 5.87
CA THR A 277 2.93 -13.23 6.34
C THR A 277 3.62 -13.64 7.64
N ARG A 278 4.95 -13.45 7.76
CA ARG A 278 5.68 -13.74 9.01
C ARG A 278 5.30 -12.82 10.16
N CYS A 279 4.78 -11.64 9.87
CA CYS A 279 4.23 -10.71 10.87
C CYS A 279 2.75 -10.98 11.20
N GLY A 280 2.19 -12.10 10.76
CA GLY A 280 0.83 -12.53 11.09
C GLY A 280 -0.25 -12.05 10.12
N PHE A 281 0.11 -11.34 9.04
CA PHE A 281 -0.85 -10.96 8.03
C PHE A 281 -1.32 -12.16 7.22
N SER A 282 -2.61 -12.18 6.92
CA SER A 282 -3.23 -13.14 6.00
C SER A 282 -3.46 -12.48 4.64
N LEU A 283 -3.26 -13.22 3.56
CA LEU A 283 -3.69 -12.83 2.22
C LEU A 283 -5.22 -12.79 2.20
N VAL A 284 -5.80 -11.66 1.78
CA VAL A 284 -7.26 -11.46 1.77
C VAL A 284 -7.82 -11.31 0.37
N GLN A 285 -7.05 -10.77 -0.56
CA GLN A 285 -7.41 -10.72 -1.98
C GLN A 285 -6.19 -10.46 -2.88
N GLU A 286 -6.37 -10.73 -4.15
CA GLU A 286 -5.51 -10.22 -5.22
C GLU A 286 -6.16 -8.98 -5.84
N GLN A 287 -5.32 -8.00 -6.16
CA GLN A 287 -5.72 -6.80 -6.90
C GLN A 287 -4.93 -6.72 -8.19
N TRP A 288 -5.61 -6.51 -9.29
CA TRP A 288 -4.99 -6.28 -10.58
C TRP A 288 -4.95 -4.79 -10.89
N ILE A 289 -3.84 -4.31 -11.38
CA ILE A 289 -3.83 -3.06 -12.12
C ILE A 289 -4.08 -3.44 -13.57
N VAL A 290 -5.21 -2.98 -14.10
CA VAL A 290 -5.55 -3.17 -15.51
C VAL A 290 -5.41 -1.83 -16.22
N ARG A 291 -4.90 -1.86 -17.44
CA ARG A 291 -4.65 -0.66 -18.26
C ARG A 291 -5.29 -0.83 -19.62
N ARG A 292 -5.91 0.24 -20.10
CA ARG A 292 -6.28 0.33 -21.51
C ARG A 292 -5.06 0.84 -22.28
N PRO A 293 -4.56 0.07 -23.26
CA PRO A 293 -3.53 0.58 -24.19
C PRO A 293 -4.01 1.84 -24.91
N PRO A 294 -3.11 2.74 -25.31
CA PRO A 294 -3.44 3.94 -26.08
C PRO A 294 -4.09 3.62 -27.43
#